data_d129100815519e61fc09cb21b4c74f8c
#
_entry.id   d129100815519e61fc09cb21b4c74f8c
#
_cell.length_a   1.000
_cell.length_b   1.000
_cell.length_c   1.000
_cell.angle_alpha   90.00
_cell.angle_beta   90.00
_cell.angle_gamma   90.00
#
_symmetry.space_group_name_H-M   'P 1'
#
loop_
_entity.id
_entity.type
_entity.pdbx_description
1 polymer ?
#
loop_
_entity_poly.entity_id
_entity_poly.type
_entity_poly.pdbx_seq_one_letter_code
_entity_poly.pdbx_strand_id
1 'polypeptide(L)'
;MICLKKMPSIVDKSSVKMVCVDDFALRKRFSYGTVMINLENHRIVDMIPSRDTNDVCNWLKTFHNIEVISRDGAITYAFVATNSHPDVIQISDRFHLIKGLSEVICKYIFREFPARVEIPLTESVTDEMKALYNTANRSLRINSPMKNAGKD
;
A
#
# COMPACT_ATOMS: atom_id res chain seq x y z
N MET A 1 -15.00 -4.91 19.43
CA MET A 1 -13.59 -5.21 19.80
C MET A 1 -13.31 -6.63 19.37
N ILE A 2 -12.70 -6.83 18.21
CA ILE A 2 -12.35 -8.17 17.74
C ILE A 2 -11.15 -8.63 18.57
N CYS A 3 -11.39 -9.56 19.47
CA CYS A 3 -10.34 -10.18 20.25
C CYS A 3 -9.57 -11.11 19.30
N LEU A 4 -8.43 -10.68 18.79
CA LEU A 4 -7.45 -11.54 18.13
C LEU A 4 -6.89 -12.47 19.21
N LYS A 5 -7.66 -13.48 19.58
CA LYS A 5 -7.11 -14.63 20.30
C LYS A 5 -5.96 -15.13 19.44
N LYS A 6 -4.78 -15.20 20.05
CA LYS A 6 -3.60 -15.84 19.46
C LYS A 6 -4.03 -17.25 19.02
N MET A 7 -4.37 -17.39 17.75
CA MET A 7 -4.66 -18.72 17.20
C MET A 7 -3.34 -19.48 17.29
N PRO A 8 -3.34 -20.66 17.89
CA PRO A 8 -2.14 -21.49 17.88
C PRO A 8 -1.78 -21.71 16.41
N SER A 9 -0.58 -21.33 16.03
CA SER A 9 -0.07 -21.60 14.69
C SER A 9 0.03 -23.13 14.55
N ILE A 10 -0.93 -23.72 13.84
CA ILE A 10 -0.94 -25.16 13.50
C ILE A 10 0.00 -25.40 12.31
N VAL A 11 0.60 -24.33 11.79
CA VAL A 11 1.47 -24.41 10.62
C VAL A 11 2.83 -24.93 11.06
N ASP A 12 3.25 -26.02 10.46
CA ASP A 12 4.62 -26.49 10.59
C ASP A 12 5.57 -25.44 9.95
N LYS A 13 6.32 -24.72 10.81
CA LYS A 13 7.24 -23.67 10.39
C LYS A 13 8.33 -24.17 9.45
N SER A 14 8.64 -25.46 9.50
CA SER A 14 9.66 -26.08 8.64
C SER A 14 9.18 -26.28 7.19
N SER A 15 7.88 -26.33 6.98
CA SER A 15 7.29 -26.51 5.64
C SER A 15 7.16 -25.21 4.84
N VAL A 16 7.38 -24.05 5.47
CA VAL A 16 7.15 -22.73 4.86
C VAL A 16 8.40 -22.28 4.13
N LYS A 17 8.32 -22.14 2.79
CA LYS A 17 9.45 -21.77 1.92
C LYS A 17 9.29 -20.43 1.25
N MET A 18 8.09 -20.11 0.78
CA MET A 18 7.81 -18.89 0.03
C MET A 18 6.75 -18.06 0.74
N VAL A 19 7.10 -16.86 1.16
CA VAL A 19 6.23 -16.01 1.97
C VAL A 19 6.09 -14.61 1.42
N CYS A 20 4.94 -13.99 1.66
CA CYS A 20 4.74 -12.56 1.58
C CYS A 20 4.67 -12.00 2.99
N VAL A 21 5.40 -10.91 3.22
CA VAL A 21 5.42 -10.19 4.51
C VAL A 21 4.96 -8.76 4.26
N ASP A 22 3.90 -8.37 4.97
CA ASP A 22 3.30 -7.04 4.84
C ASP A 22 2.84 -6.52 6.20
N ASP A 23 2.74 -5.20 6.35
CA ASP A 23 2.20 -4.60 7.56
C ASP A 23 0.71 -4.25 7.40
N PHE A 24 -0.02 -4.33 8.49
CA PHE A 24 -1.44 -3.97 8.53
C PHE A 24 -1.78 -3.17 9.78
N ALA A 25 -2.80 -2.31 9.66
CA ALA A 25 -3.27 -1.52 10.79
C ALA A 25 -4.19 -2.35 11.69
N LEU A 26 -3.74 -2.67 12.91
CA LEU A 26 -4.59 -3.21 13.98
C LEU A 26 -5.58 -2.15 14.46
N ARG A 27 -5.08 -0.94 14.65
CA ARG A 27 -5.88 0.26 14.92
C ARG A 27 -5.31 1.42 14.11
N LYS A 28 -6.06 1.89 13.12
CA LYS A 28 -5.62 2.95 12.19
C LYS A 28 -5.00 4.13 12.96
N ARG A 29 -3.76 4.49 12.62
CA ARG A 29 -2.92 5.53 13.22
C ARG A 29 -2.37 5.25 14.63
N PHE A 30 -2.70 4.13 15.26
CA PHE A 30 -2.25 3.84 16.63
C PHE A 30 -1.41 2.59 16.75
N SER A 31 -1.82 1.48 16.14
CA SER A 31 -1.09 0.22 16.23
C SER A 31 -1.11 -0.52 14.91
N TYR A 32 0.01 -1.15 14.62
CA TYR A 32 0.25 -1.93 13.42
C TYR A 32 0.75 -3.31 13.81
N GLY A 33 0.53 -4.25 12.93
CA GLY A 33 1.07 -5.59 13.04
C GLY A 33 1.67 -6.00 11.70
N THR A 34 2.40 -7.09 11.71
CA THR A 34 2.97 -7.71 10.51
C THR A 34 2.32 -9.07 10.30
N VAL A 35 1.95 -9.37 9.06
CA VAL A 35 1.36 -10.63 8.63
C VAL A 35 2.31 -11.36 7.69
N MET A 36 2.36 -12.68 7.82
CA MET A 36 3.05 -13.58 6.91
C MET A 36 2.01 -14.44 6.19
N ILE A 37 2.08 -14.47 4.88
CA ILE A 37 1.20 -15.24 4.00
C ILE A 37 2.06 -16.20 3.19
N ASN A 38 1.68 -17.46 3.14
CA ASN A 38 2.33 -18.44 2.27
C ASN A 38 1.91 -18.18 0.82
N LEU A 39 2.89 -18.02 -0.09
CA LEU A 39 2.65 -17.72 -1.49
C LEU A 39 2.14 -18.91 -2.31
N GLU A 40 2.32 -20.14 -1.82
CA GLU A 40 1.86 -21.34 -2.52
C GLU A 40 0.36 -21.58 -2.36
N ASN A 41 -0.16 -21.36 -1.14
CA ASN A 41 -1.55 -21.67 -0.82
C ASN A 41 -2.38 -20.44 -0.44
N HIS A 42 -1.77 -19.24 -0.42
CA HIS A 42 -2.38 -17.95 -0.07
C HIS A 42 -3.03 -17.90 1.33
N ARG A 43 -2.56 -18.73 2.25
CA ARG A 43 -3.06 -18.75 3.64
C ARG A 43 -2.13 -17.95 4.55
N ILE A 44 -2.73 -17.34 5.55
CA ILE A 44 -1.99 -16.70 6.62
C ILE A 44 -1.23 -17.78 7.41
N VAL A 45 0.08 -17.62 7.48
CA VAL A 45 0.98 -18.50 8.24
C VAL A 45 1.02 -18.08 9.70
N ASP A 46 1.27 -16.78 9.93
CA ASP A 46 1.41 -16.23 11.27
C ASP A 46 1.25 -14.70 11.24
N MET A 47 1.06 -14.10 12.42
CA MET A 47 0.96 -12.63 12.60
C MET A 47 1.58 -12.20 13.91
N ILE A 48 2.24 -11.03 13.92
CA ILE A 48 2.73 -10.40 15.13
C ILE A 48 2.13 -8.99 15.30
N PRO A 49 1.86 -8.56 16.55
CA PRO A 49 1.31 -7.23 16.81
C PRO A 49 2.41 -6.15 16.88
N SER A 50 3.36 -6.22 15.98
CA SER A 50 4.48 -5.28 15.85
C SER A 50 4.86 -5.12 14.39
N ARG A 51 5.40 -3.94 14.04
CA ARG A 51 6.10 -3.67 12.77
C ARG A 51 7.53 -3.19 13.00
N ASP A 52 7.99 -3.28 14.24
CA ASP A 52 9.37 -2.92 14.58
C ASP A 52 10.36 -3.86 13.89
N THR A 53 11.43 -3.29 13.38
CA THR A 53 12.46 -4.01 12.61
C THR A 53 13.03 -5.19 13.36
N ASN A 54 13.31 -5.01 14.67
CA ASN A 54 13.92 -6.06 15.49
C ASN A 54 12.90 -7.19 15.77
N ASP A 55 11.67 -6.83 16.09
CA ASP A 55 10.60 -7.80 16.34
C ASP A 55 10.33 -8.65 15.11
N VAL A 56 10.18 -8.01 13.94
CA VAL A 56 9.94 -8.69 12.68
C VAL A 56 11.12 -9.58 12.28
N CYS A 57 12.35 -9.10 12.45
CA CYS A 57 13.54 -9.88 12.18
C CYS A 57 13.64 -11.14 13.06
N ASN A 58 13.41 -11.00 14.38
CA ASN A 58 13.42 -12.12 15.31
C ASN A 58 12.31 -13.11 15.02
N TRP A 59 11.15 -12.62 14.65
CA TRP A 59 10.03 -13.46 14.24
C TRP A 59 10.32 -14.25 12.95
N LEU A 60 10.86 -13.61 11.91
CA LEU A 60 11.24 -14.29 10.67
C LEU A 60 12.28 -15.38 10.92
N LYS A 61 13.26 -15.16 11.80
CA LYS A 61 14.28 -16.17 12.18
C LYS A 61 13.67 -17.44 12.76
N THR A 62 12.44 -17.42 13.24
CA THR A 62 11.77 -18.65 13.72
C THR A 62 11.32 -19.59 12.59
N PHE A 63 11.39 -19.13 11.32
CA PHE A 63 11.07 -19.89 10.12
C PHE A 63 12.35 -20.18 9.34
N HIS A 64 12.98 -21.31 9.60
CA HIS A 64 14.36 -21.58 9.13
C HIS A 64 14.49 -21.91 7.64
N ASN A 65 13.39 -22.29 6.98
CA ASN A 65 13.39 -22.80 5.60
C ASN A 65 12.83 -21.83 4.56
N ILE A 66 12.79 -20.54 4.90
CA ILE A 66 12.33 -19.52 3.93
C ILE A 66 13.39 -19.33 2.84
N GLU A 67 12.99 -19.55 1.60
CA GLU A 67 13.80 -19.40 0.40
C GLU A 67 13.47 -18.09 -0.35
N VAL A 68 12.19 -17.67 -0.29
CA VAL A 68 11.70 -16.48 -0.99
C VAL A 68 10.85 -15.61 -0.06
N ILE A 69 11.16 -14.32 0.00
CA ILE A 69 10.35 -13.31 0.70
C ILE A 69 9.86 -12.27 -0.30
N SER A 70 8.55 -12.24 -0.54
CA SER A 70 7.89 -11.12 -1.18
C SER A 70 7.57 -10.06 -0.13
N ARG A 71 7.94 -8.80 -0.39
CA ARG A 71 7.77 -7.70 0.54
C ARG A 71 7.41 -6.40 -0.17
N ASP A 72 6.92 -5.46 0.60
CA ASP A 72 6.77 -4.09 0.13
C ASP A 72 8.16 -3.49 -0.23
N GLY A 73 8.16 -2.42 -1.04
CA GLY A 73 9.37 -1.74 -1.49
C GLY A 73 10.15 -0.98 -0.40
N ALA A 74 9.69 -0.98 0.87
CA ALA A 74 10.35 -0.26 1.94
C ALA A 74 11.74 -0.82 2.27
N ILE A 75 12.71 0.08 2.47
CA ILE A 75 14.10 -0.26 2.83
C ILE A 75 14.14 -1.06 4.13
N THR A 76 13.26 -0.76 5.08
CA THR A 76 13.13 -1.44 6.36
C THR A 76 12.89 -2.94 6.19
N TYR A 77 11.96 -3.34 5.33
CA TYR A 77 11.67 -4.75 5.08
C TYR A 77 12.79 -5.45 4.29
N ALA A 78 13.52 -4.71 3.43
CA ALA A 78 14.72 -5.24 2.80
C ALA A 78 15.79 -5.60 3.83
N PHE A 79 16.03 -4.70 4.77
CA PHE A 79 16.97 -4.90 5.86
C PHE A 79 16.57 -6.10 6.76
N VAL A 80 15.29 -6.17 7.12
CA VAL A 80 14.73 -7.28 7.92
C VAL A 80 14.94 -8.62 7.23
N ALA A 81 14.61 -8.72 5.93
CA ALA A 81 14.76 -9.96 5.16
C ALA A 81 16.24 -10.39 5.09
N THR A 82 17.15 -9.46 4.79
CA THR A 82 18.59 -9.75 4.72
C THR A 82 19.18 -10.20 6.08
N ASN A 83 18.75 -9.55 7.18
CA ASN A 83 19.27 -9.89 8.51
C ASN A 83 18.65 -11.17 9.12
N SER A 84 17.46 -11.53 8.68
CA SER A 84 16.83 -12.79 9.10
C SER A 84 17.33 -13.98 8.29
N HIS A 85 17.46 -13.83 6.98
CA HIS A 85 17.84 -14.86 6.02
C HIS A 85 18.77 -14.25 4.96
N PRO A 86 20.09 -14.31 5.15
CA PRO A 86 21.07 -13.65 4.27
C PRO A 86 20.98 -14.11 2.80
N ASP A 87 20.67 -15.38 2.58
CA ASP A 87 20.61 -16.00 1.23
C ASP A 87 19.21 -15.99 0.60
N VAL A 88 18.23 -15.34 1.24
CA VAL A 88 16.86 -15.32 0.76
C VAL A 88 16.71 -14.52 -0.52
N ILE A 89 15.92 -15.05 -1.46
CA ILE A 89 15.50 -14.30 -2.65
C ILE A 89 14.43 -13.29 -2.25
N GLN A 90 14.72 -12.00 -2.40
CA GLN A 90 13.78 -10.94 -2.11
C GLN A 90 13.06 -10.47 -3.37
N ILE A 91 11.75 -10.42 -3.33
CA ILE A 91 10.89 -9.96 -4.42
C ILE A 91 10.10 -8.74 -3.94
N SER A 92 10.12 -7.67 -4.72
CA SER A 92 9.25 -6.52 -4.45
C SER A 92 7.81 -6.83 -4.84
N ASP A 93 6.85 -6.51 -3.98
CA ASP A 93 5.44 -6.68 -4.29
C ASP A 93 5.04 -5.83 -5.50
N ARG A 94 4.41 -6.50 -6.47
CA ARG A 94 3.95 -5.88 -7.71
C ARG A 94 2.98 -4.72 -7.47
N PHE A 95 2.11 -4.83 -6.48
CA PHE A 95 1.16 -3.77 -6.15
C PHE A 95 1.88 -2.47 -5.78
N HIS A 96 2.90 -2.54 -4.93
CA HIS A 96 3.69 -1.39 -4.51
C HIS A 96 4.51 -0.78 -5.65
N LEU A 97 5.01 -1.61 -6.57
CA LEU A 97 5.68 -1.13 -7.79
C LEU A 97 4.73 -0.35 -8.70
N ILE A 98 3.54 -0.92 -8.99
CA ILE A 98 2.53 -0.27 -9.83
C ILE A 98 2.03 1.01 -9.17
N LYS A 99 1.77 0.98 -7.86
CA LYS A 99 1.33 2.15 -7.09
C LYS A 99 2.38 3.28 -7.17
N GLY A 100 3.64 2.96 -6.92
CA GLY A 100 4.74 3.94 -7.01
C GLY A 100 4.86 4.54 -8.40
N LEU A 101 4.79 3.72 -9.45
CA LEU A 101 4.80 4.18 -10.84
C LEU A 101 3.60 5.09 -11.14
N SER A 102 2.41 4.71 -10.72
CA SER A 102 1.19 5.50 -10.91
C SER A 102 1.28 6.86 -10.22
N GLU A 103 1.84 6.91 -9.01
CA GLU A 103 2.06 8.17 -8.28
C GLU A 103 3.03 9.11 -9.02
N VAL A 104 4.10 8.56 -9.59
CA VAL A 104 5.07 9.34 -10.39
C VAL A 104 4.42 9.86 -11.67
N ILE A 105 3.67 9.02 -12.38
CA ILE A 105 2.96 9.41 -13.60
C ILE A 105 1.93 10.50 -13.28
N CYS A 106 1.13 10.33 -12.24
CA CYS A 106 0.16 11.34 -11.82
C CYS A 106 0.82 12.69 -11.50
N LYS A 107 1.93 12.67 -10.73
CA LYS A 107 2.69 13.89 -10.42
C LYS A 107 3.21 14.59 -11.69
N TYR A 108 3.70 13.81 -12.66
CA TYR A 108 4.15 14.34 -13.94
C TYR A 108 3.01 14.98 -14.73
N ILE A 109 1.88 14.26 -14.87
CA ILE A 109 0.69 14.76 -15.57
C ILE A 109 0.20 16.07 -14.94
N PHE A 110 0.06 16.12 -13.61
CA PHE A 110 -0.42 17.32 -12.91
C PHE A 110 0.56 18.49 -13.00
N ARG A 111 1.84 18.26 -13.28
CA ARG A 111 2.83 19.30 -13.50
C ARG A 111 2.78 19.86 -14.92
N GLU A 112 2.62 19.00 -15.92
CA GLU A 112 2.70 19.35 -17.33
C GLU A 112 1.35 19.84 -17.89
N PHE A 113 0.23 19.37 -17.32
CA PHE A 113 -1.09 19.74 -17.78
C PHE A 113 -1.79 20.68 -16.80
N PRO A 114 -2.44 21.75 -17.30
CA PRO A 114 -3.18 22.67 -16.44
C PRO A 114 -4.34 21.94 -15.76
N ALA A 115 -4.56 22.23 -14.48
CA ALA A 115 -5.66 21.66 -13.70
C ALA A 115 -7.05 22.07 -14.23
N ARG A 116 -7.09 23.02 -15.13
CA ARG A 116 -8.30 23.56 -15.74
C ARG A 116 -8.05 23.81 -17.23
N VAL A 117 -8.84 23.17 -18.05
CA VAL A 117 -8.91 23.44 -19.49
C VAL A 117 -10.17 24.27 -19.74
N GLU A 118 -10.01 25.46 -20.30
CA GLU A 118 -11.13 26.26 -20.76
C GLU A 118 -11.41 25.87 -22.21
N ILE A 119 -12.56 25.23 -22.43
CA ILE A 119 -13.02 24.89 -23.77
C ILE A 119 -13.84 26.08 -24.28
N PRO A 120 -13.41 26.75 -25.35
CA PRO A 120 -14.20 27.84 -25.91
C PRO A 120 -15.53 27.30 -26.41
N LEU A 121 -16.63 27.87 -25.92
CA LEU A 121 -17.96 27.54 -26.40
C LEU A 121 -18.14 28.15 -27.78
N THR A 122 -18.51 27.33 -28.76
CA THR A 122 -18.85 27.81 -30.10
C THR A 122 -20.12 28.67 -30.04
N GLU A 123 -20.22 29.68 -30.88
CA GLU A 123 -21.35 30.65 -30.88
C GLU A 123 -22.74 30.03 -31.01
N SER A 124 -22.82 28.74 -31.40
CA SER A 124 -24.07 27.98 -31.56
C SER A 124 -24.59 27.32 -30.27
N VAL A 125 -23.92 27.53 -29.11
CA VAL A 125 -24.32 26.87 -27.85
C VAL A 125 -25.50 27.61 -27.23
N THR A 126 -26.61 26.90 -27.04
CA THR A 126 -27.83 27.43 -26.40
C THR A 126 -27.59 27.77 -24.94
N ASP A 127 -28.37 28.68 -24.39
CA ASP A 127 -28.24 29.07 -22.97
C ASP A 127 -28.48 27.90 -22.00
N GLU A 128 -29.30 26.92 -22.42
CA GLU A 128 -29.48 25.65 -21.66
C GLU A 128 -28.21 24.84 -21.56
N MET A 129 -27.43 24.73 -22.65
CA MET A 129 -26.14 24.02 -22.63
C MET A 129 -25.10 24.77 -21.77
N LYS A 130 -25.12 26.11 -21.77
CA LYS A 130 -24.28 26.92 -20.88
C LYS A 130 -24.63 26.69 -19.41
N ALA A 131 -25.91 26.57 -19.09
CA ALA A 131 -26.39 26.27 -17.73
C ALA A 131 -25.94 24.88 -17.28
N LEU A 132 -26.05 23.85 -18.12
CA LEU A 132 -25.58 22.49 -17.84
C LEU A 132 -24.06 22.43 -17.63
N TYR A 133 -23.28 23.11 -18.46
CA TYR A 133 -21.83 23.22 -18.32
C TYR A 133 -21.42 23.86 -16.99
N ASN A 134 -22.08 24.95 -16.60
CA ASN A 134 -21.83 25.64 -15.34
C ASN A 134 -22.19 24.77 -14.12
N THR A 135 -23.27 23.97 -14.22
CA THR A 135 -23.70 23.05 -13.18
C THR A 135 -22.69 21.89 -13.02
N ALA A 136 -22.23 21.32 -14.14
CA ALA A 136 -21.20 20.26 -14.14
C ALA A 136 -19.89 20.75 -13.54
N ASN A 137 -19.42 21.95 -13.91
CA ASN A 137 -18.21 22.56 -13.34
C ASN A 137 -18.34 22.87 -11.85
N ARG A 138 -19.53 23.17 -11.36
CA ARG A 138 -19.79 23.39 -9.94
C ARG A 138 -19.69 22.09 -9.14
N SER A 139 -20.19 20.99 -9.68
CA SER A 139 -20.09 19.65 -9.05
C SER A 139 -18.64 19.14 -9.01
N LEU A 140 -17.85 19.39 -10.04
CA LEU A 140 -16.43 19.03 -10.07
C LEU A 140 -15.59 19.79 -9.05
N ARG A 141 -15.96 21.02 -8.70
CA ARG A 141 -15.27 21.81 -7.66
C ARG A 141 -15.51 21.29 -6.25
N ILE A 142 -16.63 20.64 -5.98
CA ILE A 142 -16.99 20.10 -4.65
C ILE A 142 -16.16 18.87 -4.32
N ASN A 143 -15.69 18.13 -5.32
CA ASN A 143 -14.93 16.90 -5.17
C ASN A 143 -13.40 17.09 -5.20
N SER A 144 -12.90 18.31 -5.32
CA SER A 144 -11.47 18.56 -5.19
C SER A 144 -11.06 18.47 -3.71
N PRO A 145 -10.06 17.66 -3.33
CA PRO A 145 -9.59 17.61 -1.95
C PRO A 145 -9.08 19.00 -1.56
N MET A 146 -9.61 19.55 -0.47
CA MET A 146 -9.11 20.79 0.12
C MET A 146 -7.59 20.67 0.30
N LYS A 147 -6.83 21.52 -0.39
CA LYS A 147 -5.43 21.75 -0.06
C LYS A 147 -5.43 22.29 1.37
N ASN A 148 -4.91 21.51 2.30
CA ASN A 148 -4.57 22.04 3.61
C ASN A 148 -3.58 23.19 3.38
N ALA A 149 -4.07 24.41 3.52
CA ALA A 149 -3.23 25.59 3.63
C ALA A 149 -2.36 25.36 4.87
N GLY A 150 -1.07 25.19 4.69
CA GLY A 150 -0.11 25.21 5.77
C GLY A 150 -0.28 26.54 6.50
N LYS A 151 -0.44 26.44 7.79
CA LYS A 151 -0.18 27.56 8.70
C LYS A 151 1.28 27.45 9.10
N ASP A 152 1.95 28.56 8.89
CA ASP A 152 3.27 28.94 9.41
C ASP A 152 3.46 28.54 10.89
#